data_543865bcba4a98f243923ca78fb37e39
#
_entry.id   543865bcba4a98f243923ca78fb37e39
#
_cell.length_a   1.000
_cell.length_b   1.000
_cell.length_c   1.000
_cell.angle_alpha   90.00
_cell.angle_beta   90.00
_cell.angle_gamma   90.00
#
_symmetry.space_group_name_H-M   'P 1'
#
loop_
_entity.id
_entity.type
_entity.pdbx_description
1 polymer ?
#
loop_
_entity_poly.entity_id
_entity_poly.type
_entity_poly.pdbx_seq_one_letter_code
_entity_poly.pdbx_strand_id
1 'polypeptide(L)' 'MSNPEEMWQCQTTSCGYIYDPDRGDRRGKIQKGVRFEDLPEDWKCPVCGAGKRMFRTLADQGEKT' A
#
# COMPACT_ATOMS: atom_id res chain seq x y z
N MET A 1 -11.64 5.26 -9.36
CA MET A 1 -11.47 4.68 -8.06
C MET A 1 -10.66 3.43 -8.12
N SER A 2 -9.85 3.21 -7.10
CA SER A 2 -9.00 2.03 -7.09
C SER A 2 -9.77 0.79 -6.72
N ASN A 3 -9.39 -0.34 -7.30
CA ASN A 3 -9.98 -1.60 -6.96
C ASN A 3 -9.28 -2.18 -5.78
N PRO A 4 -9.91 -3.09 -5.03
CA PRO A 4 -9.20 -3.77 -3.94
C PRO A 4 -7.95 -4.49 -4.41
N GLU A 5 -7.88 -4.86 -5.68
CA GLU A 5 -6.71 -5.51 -6.20
C GLU A 5 -5.55 -4.57 -6.38
N GLU A 6 -5.80 -3.27 -6.37
CA GLU A 6 -4.76 -2.28 -6.52
C GLU A 6 -4.47 -1.54 -5.23
N MET A 7 -5.26 -1.77 -4.20
CA MET A 7 -5.05 -1.13 -2.91
C MET A 7 -4.32 -2.08 -2.00
N TRP A 8 -3.25 -1.62 -1.40
CA TRP A 8 -2.39 -2.47 -0.58
C TRP A 8 -2.40 -1.98 0.86
N GLN A 9 -2.51 -2.90 1.78
CA GLN A 9 -2.59 -2.56 3.19
C GLN A 9 -1.39 -3.10 3.94
N CYS A 10 -0.82 -2.28 4.80
CA CYS A 10 0.30 -2.67 5.63
C CYS A 10 -0.18 -3.69 6.65
N GLN A 11 0.54 -4.80 6.76
CA GLN A 11 0.14 -5.88 7.65
C GLN A 11 0.78 -5.79 9.03
N THR A 12 1.52 -4.71 9.27
CA THR A 12 2.16 -4.54 10.57
C THR A 12 1.08 -4.30 11.63
N THR A 13 1.24 -4.94 12.77
CA THR A 13 0.30 -4.78 13.86
C THR A 13 0.16 -3.32 14.22
N SER A 14 -1.03 -2.87 14.37
CA SER A 14 -1.35 -1.50 14.78
C SER A 14 -1.06 -0.46 13.70
N CYS A 15 -0.74 -0.85 12.48
CA CYS A 15 -0.51 0.14 11.43
C CYS A 15 -1.75 0.27 10.54
N GLY A 16 -1.98 -0.67 9.67
CA GLY A 16 -3.17 -0.64 8.81
C GLY A 16 -3.18 0.41 7.73
N TYR A 17 -2.03 1.04 7.44
CA TYR A 17 -1.99 2.05 6.38
C TYR A 17 -2.35 1.41 5.05
N ILE A 18 -3.15 2.09 4.25
CA ILE A 18 -3.54 1.58 2.94
C ILE A 18 -2.96 2.46 1.85
N TYR A 19 -2.21 1.86 0.94
CA TYR A 19 -1.68 2.59 -0.21
C TYR A 19 -2.71 2.50 -1.33
N ASP A 20 -3.17 3.66 -1.79
CA ASP A 20 -4.17 3.75 -2.82
C ASP A 20 -3.53 4.43 -4.03
N PRO A 21 -3.38 3.75 -5.18
CA PRO A 21 -2.75 4.38 -6.34
C PRO A 21 -3.44 5.66 -6.78
N ASP A 22 -4.74 5.78 -6.55
CA ASP A 22 -5.44 6.98 -6.94
C ASP A 22 -5.06 8.17 -6.09
N ARG A 23 -4.50 7.94 -4.91
CA ARG A 23 -4.10 9.03 -4.05
C ARG A 23 -2.61 9.22 -3.99
N GLY A 24 -1.85 8.17 -4.20
CA GLY A 24 -0.40 8.21 -4.07
C GLY A 24 0.00 8.28 -2.60
N ASP A 25 1.20 8.77 -2.34
CA ASP A 25 1.71 8.85 -0.99
C ASP A 25 2.45 10.15 -0.82
N ARG A 26 1.83 11.14 -0.21
CA ARG A 26 2.45 12.42 -0.04
C ARG A 26 3.70 12.36 0.78
N ARG A 27 3.70 11.57 1.85
CA ARG A 27 4.86 11.50 2.71
C ARG A 27 6.05 10.89 2.00
N GLY A 28 5.80 9.91 1.14
CA GLY A 28 6.87 9.29 0.37
C GLY A 28 7.12 9.98 -0.95
N LYS A 29 6.43 11.10 -1.20
CA LYS A 29 6.59 11.86 -2.42
C LYS A 29 6.21 11.05 -3.65
N ILE A 30 5.19 10.20 -3.50
CA ILE A 30 4.70 9.39 -4.61
C ILE A 30 3.48 10.08 -5.20
N GLN A 31 3.50 10.34 -6.48
CA GLN A 31 2.39 11.00 -7.12
C GLN A 31 1.22 10.06 -7.25
N LYS A 32 0.02 10.61 -7.36
CA LYS A 32 -1.13 9.79 -7.59
C LYS A 32 -1.00 9.16 -8.96
N GLY A 33 -1.54 7.99 -9.13
CA GLY A 33 -1.42 7.26 -10.39
C GLY A 33 -0.29 6.26 -10.41
N VAL A 34 0.55 6.23 -9.38
CA VAL A 34 1.66 5.27 -9.35
C VAL A 34 1.17 4.01 -8.67
N ARG A 35 1.31 2.88 -9.33
CA ARG A 35 0.85 1.62 -8.78
C ARG A 35 1.84 1.11 -7.76
N PHE A 36 1.34 0.29 -6.85
CA PHE A 36 2.21 -0.22 -5.78
C PHE A 36 3.43 -0.94 -6.35
N GLU A 37 3.23 -1.69 -7.43
CA GLU A 37 4.32 -2.43 -8.04
C GLU A 37 5.38 -1.51 -8.61
N ASP A 38 5.01 -0.27 -8.92
CA ASP A 38 5.96 0.67 -9.50
C ASP A 38 6.67 1.49 -8.44
N LEU A 39 6.38 1.28 -7.16
CA LEU A 39 7.06 2.02 -6.12
C LEU A 39 8.51 1.57 -6.02
N PRO A 40 9.41 2.46 -5.58
CA PRO A 40 10.80 2.06 -5.39
C PRO A 40 10.90 0.90 -4.43
N GLU A 41 11.90 0.06 -4.59
CA GLU A 41 12.03 -1.06 -3.72
C GLU A 41 12.33 -0.66 -2.30
N ASP A 42 12.90 0.51 -2.11
CA ASP A 42 13.19 0.97 -0.75
C ASP A 42 12.06 1.80 -0.18
N TRP A 43 10.92 1.88 -0.86
CA TRP A 43 9.77 2.60 -0.32
C TRP A 43 9.29 1.90 0.93
N LYS A 44 8.90 2.67 1.92
CA LYS A 44 8.43 2.11 3.17
C LYS A 44 7.14 2.75 3.58
N CYS A 45 6.42 2.09 4.46
CA CYS A 45 5.15 2.60 4.96
C CYS A 45 5.38 3.94 5.63
N PRO A 46 4.64 4.98 5.24
CA PRO A 46 4.84 6.31 5.83
C PRO A 46 4.36 6.41 7.27
N VAL A 47 3.68 5.40 7.76
CA VAL A 47 3.18 5.41 9.12
C VAL A 47 4.11 4.64 10.06
N CYS A 48 4.50 3.43 9.69
CA CYS A 48 5.29 2.61 10.58
C CYS A 48 6.66 2.24 10.03
N GLY A 49 6.94 2.54 8.78
CA GLY A 49 8.26 2.25 8.22
C GLY A 49 8.44 0.83 7.73
N ALA A 50 7.39 0.04 7.68
CA ALA A 50 7.51 -1.33 7.20
C ALA A 50 7.83 -1.34 5.71
N GLY A 51 8.55 -2.35 5.26
CA GLY A 51 8.89 -2.45 3.84
C GLY A 51 7.74 -2.92 2.99
N LYS A 52 7.94 -2.90 1.68
CA LYS A 52 6.87 -3.29 0.76
C LYS A 52 6.42 -4.71 0.99
N ARG A 53 7.30 -5.60 1.42
CA ARG A 53 6.94 -6.98 1.64
C ARG A 53 5.89 -7.16 2.71
N MET A 54 5.68 -6.15 3.54
CA MET A 54 4.70 -6.24 4.60
C MET A 54 3.31 -5.84 4.14
N PHE A 55 3.13 -5.59 2.87
CA PHE A 55 1.85 -5.16 2.34
C PHE A 55 1.15 -6.29 1.59
N ARG A 56 -0.16 -6.29 1.63
CA ARG A 56 -0.98 -7.23 0.86
C ARG A 56 -2.15 -6.47 0.29
N THR A 57 -2.66 -6.93 -0.85
CA THR A 57 -3.80 -6.26 -1.46
C THR A 57 -5.04 -6.49 -0.61
N LEU A 58 -5.99 -5.60 -0.71
CA LEU A 58 -7.25 -5.77 0.02
C LEU A 58 -8.01 -6.96 -0.54
N ALA A 59 -7.89 -7.22 -1.83
CA ALA A 59 -8.57 -8.36 -2.42
C ALA A 59 -8.00 -9.66 -1.88
N ASP A 60 -6.70 -9.70 -1.66
CA ASP A 60 -6.05 -10.89 -1.15
C ASP A 60 -6.53 -11.18 0.26
N GLN A 61 -6.76 -10.15 1.06
CA GLN A 61 -7.24 -10.34 2.40
C GLN A 61 -8.70 -10.68 2.46
N GLY A 62 -9.47 -10.09 1.59
CA GLY A 62 -10.88 -10.29 1.65
C GLY A 62 -11.37 -11.63 1.22
N GLU A 63 -10.50 -12.35 0.41
CA GLU A 63 -10.92 -13.59 0.00
C GLU A 63 -10.89 -14.66 0.99
N LYS A 64 -10.48 -14.45 2.13
CA LYS A 64 -10.34 -15.40 3.01
C LYS A 64 -11.58 -15.70 3.51
N THR A 65 -12.13 -16.47 3.55
CA THR A 65 -13.41 -16.65 4.11
C THR A 65 -13.59 -17.97 4.71
#